data_20db664bf272197a574ad2cf2c05ae1f
#
_entry.id   20db664bf272197a574ad2cf2c05ae1f
#
_cell.length_a   1.000
_cell.length_b   1.000
_cell.length_c   1.000
_cell.angle_alpha   90.00
_cell.angle_beta   90.00
_cell.angle_gamma   90.00
#
_symmetry.space_group_name_H-M   'P 1'
#
loop_
_entity.id
_entity.type
_entity.pdbx_description
1 polymer ?
#
loop_
_entity_poly.entity_id
_entity_poly.type
_entity_poly.pdbx_seq_one_letter_code
_entity_poly.pdbx_strand_id
1 'polypeptide(L)'
;MTGLHAQDKDKYPIEVLCRLLGVSKQAYFQRDEHVLMRRMAQEEFALSYIHEKRRKDPGLGGVKLWRMYKRDFTGNKPMGRDRFEALIDRYGLKVRKRLRKPRTTNSRHGLPVYPNLIKEYIPTAPDQLWVSDITYIPVWLNETRYSFCYLSMILDAYTEEIVGWAIGPTLDTEYPLRALQTALDRIENIDKETLTLIHHSDRGVQYASARYVELLQKYGIRVSMTEDGNPKENPQAERINNTMKNELLKGMRFTSLAEVIEAVAPAVTFYNEERLHMSIDMMTPKEASNCTGELKKHWKSYREMHIKAKQKGTYMGGIRENIAFHLHNP
;
A
#
# COMPACT_ATOMS: atom_id res chain seq x y z
N MET A 1 2.51 -42.64 -18.57
CA MET A 1 2.44 -43.93 -17.86
C MET A 1 1.18 -44.72 -18.19
N THR A 2 0.01 -44.20 -17.89
CA THR A 2 -1.30 -44.86 -18.15
C THR A 2 -1.46 -45.33 -19.58
N GLY A 3 -1.12 -44.49 -20.58
CA GLY A 3 -1.21 -44.85 -21.99
C GLY A 3 -0.31 -46.01 -22.42
N LEU A 4 0.94 -46.05 -21.94
CA LEU A 4 1.89 -47.13 -22.28
C LEU A 4 1.48 -48.44 -21.62
N HIS A 5 1.02 -48.43 -20.38
CA HIS A 5 0.56 -49.65 -19.70
C HIS A 5 -0.74 -50.16 -20.27
N ALA A 6 -1.63 -49.25 -20.75
CA ALA A 6 -2.88 -49.66 -21.39
C ALA A 6 -2.65 -50.29 -22.79
N GLN A 7 -1.56 -49.97 -23.50
CA GLN A 7 -1.23 -50.53 -24.80
C GLN A 7 -0.72 -51.96 -24.72
N ASP A 8 0.13 -52.27 -23.72
CA ASP A 8 0.66 -53.63 -23.53
C ASP A 8 1.14 -53.79 -22.08
N LYS A 9 0.33 -54.52 -21.28
CA LYS A 9 0.56 -54.73 -19.84
C LYS A 9 1.81 -55.56 -19.56
N ASP A 10 2.14 -56.50 -20.44
CA ASP A 10 3.29 -57.40 -20.26
C ASP A 10 4.58 -56.71 -20.66
N LYS A 11 4.57 -55.88 -21.69
CA LYS A 11 5.73 -55.12 -22.16
C LYS A 11 6.06 -53.91 -21.29
N TYR A 12 5.04 -53.29 -20.70
CA TYR A 12 5.19 -52.07 -19.87
C TYR A 12 4.59 -52.26 -18.46
N PRO A 13 5.12 -53.13 -17.61
CA PRO A 13 4.63 -53.32 -16.26
C PRO A 13 4.68 -52.00 -15.45
N ILE A 14 3.62 -51.66 -14.72
CA ILE A 14 3.57 -50.44 -13.92
C ILE A 14 4.76 -50.31 -12.96
N GLU A 15 5.27 -51.42 -12.45
CA GLU A 15 6.42 -51.45 -11.55
C GLU A 15 7.70 -50.95 -12.20
N VAL A 16 7.94 -51.36 -13.45
CA VAL A 16 9.09 -50.92 -14.24
C VAL A 16 8.95 -49.45 -14.62
N LEU A 17 7.74 -49.02 -15.04
CA LEU A 17 7.47 -47.63 -15.36
C LEU A 17 7.62 -46.72 -14.14
N CYS A 18 7.12 -47.15 -12.99
CA CYS A 18 7.27 -46.41 -11.73
C CYS A 18 8.76 -46.25 -11.33
N ARG A 19 9.56 -47.31 -11.46
CA ARG A 19 10.99 -47.28 -11.15
C ARG A 19 11.73 -46.33 -12.10
N LEU A 20 11.48 -46.41 -13.38
CA LEU A 20 12.10 -45.54 -14.40
C LEU A 20 11.80 -44.05 -14.19
N LEU A 21 10.62 -43.74 -13.70
CA LEU A 21 10.17 -42.35 -13.46
C LEU A 21 10.33 -41.87 -12.01
N GLY A 22 10.95 -42.67 -11.16
CA GLY A 22 11.24 -42.33 -9.77
C GLY A 22 9.99 -42.11 -8.90
N VAL A 23 8.85 -42.75 -9.23
CA VAL A 23 7.59 -42.67 -8.48
C VAL A 23 7.27 -44.02 -7.82
N SER A 24 6.68 -44.01 -6.62
CA SER A 24 6.22 -45.26 -5.99
C SER A 24 4.96 -45.79 -6.65
N LYS A 25 4.76 -47.11 -6.63
CA LYS A 25 3.51 -47.80 -7.05
C LYS A 25 2.31 -47.22 -6.34
N GLN A 26 2.44 -46.94 -5.03
CA GLN A 26 1.38 -46.35 -4.21
C GLN A 26 1.00 -44.95 -4.70
N ALA A 27 2.00 -44.08 -5.00
CA ALA A 27 1.76 -42.75 -5.57
C ALA A 27 1.07 -42.78 -6.94
N TYR A 28 1.37 -43.82 -7.75
CA TYR A 28 0.70 -44.04 -9.05
C TYR A 28 -0.79 -44.41 -8.87
N PHE A 29 -1.12 -45.36 -8.00
CA PHE A 29 -2.50 -45.80 -7.79
C PHE A 29 -3.34 -44.82 -6.96
N GLN A 30 -2.69 -43.96 -6.13
CA GLN A 30 -3.37 -42.88 -5.42
C GLN A 30 -3.65 -41.64 -6.31
N ARG A 31 -3.26 -41.70 -7.58
CA ARG A 31 -3.47 -40.60 -8.52
C ARG A 31 -4.91 -40.58 -9.00
N ASP A 32 -5.77 -39.93 -8.22
CA ASP A 32 -7.16 -39.66 -8.61
C ASP A 32 -7.17 -38.55 -9.68
N GLU A 33 -7.59 -38.91 -10.89
CA GLU A 33 -7.66 -38.00 -12.04
C GLU A 33 -8.65 -36.84 -11.78
N HIS A 34 -9.72 -37.07 -11.04
CA HIS A 34 -10.67 -36.04 -10.63
C HIS A 34 -10.06 -35.06 -9.63
N VAL A 35 -9.15 -35.52 -8.75
CA VAL A 35 -8.41 -34.64 -7.83
C VAL A 35 -7.43 -33.80 -8.62
N LEU A 36 -6.75 -34.38 -9.62
CA LEU A 36 -5.81 -33.63 -10.46
C LEU A 36 -6.54 -32.54 -11.25
N MET A 37 -7.65 -32.88 -11.93
CA MET A 37 -8.48 -31.94 -12.69
C MET A 37 -8.99 -30.78 -11.81
N ARG A 38 -9.50 -31.09 -10.61
CA ARG A 38 -9.92 -30.05 -9.66
C ARG A 38 -8.78 -29.14 -9.23
N ARG A 39 -7.57 -29.68 -9.05
CA ARG A 39 -6.38 -28.86 -8.71
C ARG A 39 -5.98 -27.95 -9.85
N MET A 40 -5.99 -28.45 -11.08
CA MET A 40 -5.68 -27.65 -12.28
C MET A 40 -6.70 -26.53 -12.48
N ALA A 41 -7.99 -26.82 -12.39
CA ALA A 41 -9.05 -25.82 -12.49
C ALA A 41 -8.93 -24.74 -11.37
N GLN A 42 -8.59 -25.15 -10.15
CA GLN A 42 -8.36 -24.21 -9.05
C GLN A 42 -7.13 -23.32 -9.29
N GLU A 43 -6.05 -23.85 -9.89
CA GLU A 43 -4.85 -23.07 -10.23
C GLU A 43 -5.12 -22.07 -11.36
N GLU A 44 -5.83 -22.50 -12.41
CA GLU A 44 -6.22 -21.63 -13.52
C GLU A 44 -7.12 -20.49 -13.06
N PHE A 45 -8.10 -20.81 -12.22
CA PHE A 45 -8.97 -19.81 -11.62
C PHE A 45 -8.19 -18.80 -10.75
N ALA A 46 -7.25 -19.27 -9.92
CA ALA A 46 -6.41 -18.40 -9.11
C ALA A 46 -5.52 -17.51 -9.98
N LEU A 47 -4.96 -18.01 -11.08
CA LEU A 47 -4.18 -17.22 -12.05
C LEU A 47 -5.03 -16.13 -12.71
N SER A 48 -6.22 -16.47 -13.17
CA SER A 48 -7.16 -15.52 -13.77
C SER A 48 -7.52 -14.41 -12.79
N TYR A 49 -7.78 -14.75 -11.53
CA TYR A 49 -8.01 -13.79 -10.45
C TYR A 49 -6.80 -12.88 -10.21
N ILE A 50 -5.58 -13.44 -10.13
CA ILE A 50 -4.35 -12.67 -9.99
C ILE A 50 -4.19 -11.66 -11.11
N HIS A 51 -4.41 -12.09 -12.36
CA HIS A 51 -4.31 -11.21 -13.52
C HIS A 51 -5.37 -10.12 -13.53
N GLU A 52 -6.60 -10.43 -13.14
CA GLU A 52 -7.69 -9.45 -13.02
C GLU A 52 -7.36 -8.36 -12.01
N LYS A 53 -6.98 -8.74 -10.78
CA LYS A 53 -6.65 -7.78 -9.73
C LYS A 53 -5.41 -6.96 -10.09
N ARG A 54 -4.41 -7.56 -10.75
CA ARG A 54 -3.20 -6.84 -11.19
C ARG A 54 -3.39 -5.93 -12.39
N ARG A 55 -4.48 -6.04 -13.14
CA ARG A 55 -4.85 -5.01 -14.09
C ARG A 55 -5.20 -3.69 -13.39
N LYS A 56 -5.82 -3.77 -12.18
CA LYS A 56 -6.16 -2.60 -11.36
C LYS A 56 -4.96 -2.12 -10.51
N ASP A 57 -4.17 -3.04 -9.98
CA ASP A 57 -2.98 -2.77 -9.15
C ASP A 57 -1.81 -3.67 -9.59
N PRO A 58 -0.98 -3.23 -10.54
CA PRO A 58 0.14 -4.02 -11.07
C PRO A 58 1.20 -4.40 -10.04
N GLY A 59 1.27 -3.65 -8.94
CA GLY A 59 2.20 -3.89 -7.84
C GLY A 59 1.66 -4.69 -6.68
N LEU A 60 0.44 -5.20 -6.75
CA LEU A 60 -0.22 -5.90 -5.66
C LEU A 60 0.52 -7.19 -5.27
N GLY A 61 1.01 -7.25 -4.02
CA GLY A 61 1.82 -8.34 -3.49
C GLY A 61 1.02 -9.62 -3.20
N GLY A 62 1.69 -10.79 -3.24
CA GLY A 62 1.07 -12.12 -3.11
C GLY A 62 0.22 -12.32 -1.86
N VAL A 63 0.68 -11.82 -0.69
CA VAL A 63 -0.07 -11.93 0.57
C VAL A 63 -1.42 -11.21 0.51
N LYS A 64 -1.44 -9.99 -0.04
CA LYS A 64 -2.69 -9.22 -0.21
C LYS A 64 -3.61 -9.90 -1.22
N LEU A 65 -3.07 -10.32 -2.37
CA LEU A 65 -3.81 -11.08 -3.40
C LEU A 65 -4.47 -12.32 -2.81
N TRP A 66 -3.72 -13.11 -2.00
CA TRP A 66 -4.29 -14.30 -1.36
C TRP A 66 -5.40 -13.95 -0.35
N ARG A 67 -5.23 -12.87 0.42
CA ARG A 67 -6.26 -12.41 1.36
C ARG A 67 -7.53 -11.97 0.66
N MET A 68 -7.41 -11.20 -0.43
CA MET A 68 -8.53 -10.81 -1.29
C MET A 68 -9.19 -12.04 -1.91
N TYR A 69 -8.41 -12.96 -2.48
CA TYR A 69 -8.90 -14.22 -3.04
C TYR A 69 -9.68 -15.03 -2.00
N LYS A 70 -9.16 -15.19 -0.78
CA LYS A 70 -9.84 -15.90 0.30
C LYS A 70 -11.15 -15.21 0.71
N ARG A 71 -11.19 -13.89 0.69
CA ARG A 71 -12.37 -13.08 1.05
C ARG A 71 -13.46 -13.16 -0.01
N ASP A 72 -13.08 -13.07 -1.28
CA ASP A 72 -14.03 -13.04 -2.40
C ASP A 72 -14.66 -14.43 -2.66
N PHE A 73 -14.03 -15.53 -2.18
CA PHE A 73 -14.46 -16.92 -2.43
C PHE A 73 -14.73 -17.71 -1.15
N THR A 74 -15.74 -17.31 -0.40
CA THR A 74 -16.13 -17.94 0.89
C THR A 74 -16.93 -19.24 0.74
N GLY A 75 -17.63 -19.44 -0.40
CA GLY A 75 -18.49 -20.61 -0.63
C GLY A 75 -17.77 -21.91 -1.04
N ASN A 76 -16.55 -21.82 -1.58
CA ASN A 76 -15.70 -22.93 -1.95
C ASN A 76 -14.41 -22.90 -1.12
N LYS A 77 -13.84 -24.08 -0.81
CA LYS A 77 -12.56 -24.15 -0.11
C LYS A 77 -11.46 -23.45 -0.94
N PRO A 78 -11.05 -22.22 -0.62
CA PRO A 78 -10.08 -21.48 -1.41
C PRO A 78 -8.71 -22.17 -1.31
N MET A 79 -7.84 -21.87 -2.30
CA MET A 79 -6.45 -22.35 -2.28
C MET A 79 -5.74 -21.83 -1.03
N GLY A 80 -5.00 -22.70 -0.35
CA GLY A 80 -4.17 -22.33 0.80
C GLY A 80 -3.07 -21.34 0.40
N ARG A 81 -2.60 -20.53 1.36
CA ARG A 81 -1.63 -19.47 1.15
C ARG A 81 -0.36 -19.95 0.46
N ASP A 82 0.25 -21.00 0.98
CA ASP A 82 1.56 -21.47 0.48
C ASP A 82 1.46 -21.96 -0.98
N ARG A 83 0.37 -22.65 -1.34
CA ARG A 83 0.11 -23.03 -2.73
C ARG A 83 -0.12 -21.82 -3.63
N PHE A 84 -0.82 -20.81 -3.15
CA PHE A 84 -1.09 -19.59 -3.90
C PHE A 84 0.20 -18.79 -4.12
N GLU A 85 1.06 -18.68 -3.11
CA GLU A 85 2.36 -18.03 -3.23
C GLU A 85 3.32 -18.83 -4.15
N ALA A 86 3.31 -20.16 -4.06
CA ALA A 86 4.06 -21.04 -4.96
C ALA A 86 3.59 -20.90 -6.42
N LEU A 87 2.28 -20.70 -6.65
CA LEU A 87 1.74 -20.43 -7.97
C LEU A 87 2.29 -19.12 -8.54
N ILE A 88 2.26 -18.05 -7.74
CA ILE A 88 2.84 -16.74 -8.11
C ILE A 88 4.32 -16.87 -8.48
N ASP A 89 5.07 -17.69 -7.74
CA ASP A 89 6.50 -17.93 -8.00
C ASP A 89 6.72 -18.71 -9.30
N ARG A 90 6.01 -19.82 -9.47
CA ARG A 90 6.08 -20.71 -10.64
C ARG A 90 5.84 -19.96 -11.95
N TYR A 91 4.89 -19.03 -11.96
CA TYR A 91 4.56 -18.25 -13.15
C TYR A 91 5.33 -16.92 -13.24
N GLY A 92 6.38 -16.73 -12.41
CA GLY A 92 7.23 -15.53 -12.46
C GLY A 92 6.49 -14.23 -12.11
N LEU A 93 5.37 -14.33 -11.39
CA LEU A 93 4.49 -13.22 -11.05
C LEU A 93 4.90 -12.48 -9.76
N LYS A 94 6.10 -12.72 -9.22
CA LYS A 94 6.61 -11.96 -8.06
C LYS A 94 6.85 -10.49 -8.40
N VAL A 95 6.33 -9.61 -7.55
CA VAL A 95 6.58 -8.17 -7.69
C VAL A 95 7.98 -7.82 -7.18
N ARG A 96 8.84 -7.28 -8.06
CA ARG A 96 10.20 -6.83 -7.69
C ARG A 96 10.14 -5.46 -7.04
N LYS A 97 10.84 -5.27 -5.90
CA LYS A 97 11.04 -3.94 -5.29
C LYS A 97 11.95 -3.09 -6.18
N ARG A 98 11.57 -1.83 -6.42
CA ARG A 98 12.46 -0.85 -7.05
C ARG A 98 13.43 -0.28 -6.00
N LEU A 99 14.69 -0.05 -6.41
CA LEU A 99 15.65 0.70 -5.62
C LEU A 99 15.18 2.16 -5.46
N ARG A 100 15.25 2.69 -4.24
CA ARG A 100 14.91 4.09 -3.95
C ARG A 100 15.94 5.02 -4.61
N LYS A 101 15.46 6.05 -5.33
CA LYS A 101 16.31 7.20 -5.70
C LYS A 101 16.24 8.24 -4.58
N PRO A 102 17.36 8.85 -4.17
CA PRO A 102 17.35 9.93 -3.19
C PRO A 102 16.57 11.13 -3.73
N ARG A 103 15.91 11.85 -2.82
CA ARG A 103 15.03 12.97 -3.14
C ARG A 103 15.56 14.24 -2.47
N THR A 104 15.57 15.36 -3.18
CA THR A 104 15.89 16.68 -2.65
C THR A 104 14.63 17.52 -2.59
N THR A 105 14.13 17.83 -1.38
CA THR A 105 13.06 18.81 -1.15
C THR A 105 13.69 20.10 -0.62
N ASN A 106 13.36 21.24 -1.23
CA ASN A 106 13.82 22.53 -0.73
C ASN A 106 12.89 22.98 0.42
N SER A 107 13.37 22.85 1.66
CA SER A 107 12.63 23.21 2.87
C SER A 107 13.02 24.59 3.43
N ARG A 108 13.89 25.36 2.73
CA ARG A 108 14.38 26.66 3.18
C ARG A 108 13.71 27.79 2.41
N HIS A 109 12.55 28.23 2.87
CA HIS A 109 11.74 29.21 2.12
C HIS A 109 11.28 30.44 2.93
N GLY A 110 11.74 30.67 4.15
CA GLY A 110 11.39 31.87 4.91
C GLY A 110 9.90 32.05 5.29
N LEU A 111 9.02 31.08 4.97
CA LEU A 111 7.63 31.09 5.42
C LEU A 111 7.49 30.55 6.85
N PRO A 112 6.37 30.82 7.56
CA PRO A 112 6.13 30.30 8.90
C PRO A 112 6.26 28.77 8.96
N VAL A 113 6.90 28.26 10.00
CA VAL A 113 7.05 26.83 10.28
C VAL A 113 6.25 26.52 11.54
N TYR A 114 5.49 25.43 11.48
CA TYR A 114 4.64 25.00 12.58
C TYR A 114 5.29 23.83 13.35
N PRO A 115 5.02 23.70 14.67
CA PRO A 115 5.62 22.64 15.47
C PRO A 115 5.17 21.24 15.02
N ASN A 116 6.01 20.24 15.25
CA ASN A 116 5.66 18.84 15.02
C ASN A 116 4.80 18.32 16.18
N LEU A 117 3.48 18.27 15.97
CA LEU A 117 2.49 17.84 16.96
C LEU A 117 2.33 16.32 17.04
N ILE A 118 2.93 15.56 16.10
CA ILE A 118 2.68 14.13 15.96
C ILE A 118 3.79 13.22 16.49
N LYS A 119 4.83 13.76 17.08
CA LYS A 119 5.98 12.96 17.58
C LYS A 119 5.56 11.81 18.50
N GLU A 120 4.66 12.09 19.42
CA GLU A 120 4.15 11.14 20.42
C GLU A 120 2.65 10.87 20.26
N TYR A 121 2.11 11.20 19.10
CA TYR A 121 0.68 11.05 18.80
C TYR A 121 0.40 9.78 17.98
N ILE A 122 -0.58 9.01 18.41
CA ILE A 122 -1.12 7.85 17.70
C ILE A 122 -2.63 8.07 17.59
N PRO A 123 -3.18 8.21 16.37
CA PRO A 123 -4.62 8.35 16.20
C PRO A 123 -5.33 7.05 16.57
N THR A 124 -6.52 7.18 17.18
CA THR A 124 -7.38 6.08 17.62
C THR A 124 -8.76 6.08 16.96
N ALA A 125 -9.02 7.06 16.12
CA ALA A 125 -10.26 7.18 15.35
C ALA A 125 -10.00 7.90 14.02
N PRO A 126 -10.90 7.79 13.04
CA PRO A 126 -10.85 8.57 11.81
C PRO A 126 -10.83 10.08 12.11
N ASP A 127 -10.30 10.84 11.20
CA ASP A 127 -10.29 12.31 11.20
C ASP A 127 -9.63 12.96 12.44
N GLN A 128 -8.67 12.24 13.06
CA GLN A 128 -7.81 12.77 14.12
C GLN A 128 -6.46 13.26 13.62
N LEU A 129 -5.94 12.63 12.57
CA LEU A 129 -4.66 12.97 11.97
C LEU A 129 -4.71 12.76 10.45
N TRP A 130 -4.59 13.84 9.72
CA TRP A 130 -4.34 13.81 8.28
C TRP A 130 -2.87 14.08 7.99
N VAL A 131 -2.30 13.28 7.08
CA VAL A 131 -0.92 13.47 6.60
C VAL A 131 -0.93 13.74 5.11
N SER A 132 -0.15 14.72 4.66
CA SER A 132 -0.09 15.10 3.26
C SER A 132 1.33 15.16 2.71
N ASP A 133 1.45 14.91 1.42
CA ASP A 133 2.66 15.07 0.64
C ASP A 133 2.32 15.21 -0.85
N ILE A 134 3.29 15.73 -1.62
CA ILE A 134 3.20 15.88 -3.08
C ILE A 134 4.17 14.91 -3.73
N THR A 135 3.68 14.18 -4.73
CA THR A 135 4.53 13.29 -5.51
C THR A 135 4.56 13.68 -6.99
N TYR A 136 5.64 13.30 -7.69
CA TYR A 136 5.87 13.60 -9.10
C TYR A 136 5.53 12.38 -9.96
N ILE A 137 4.76 12.59 -11.01
CA ILE A 137 4.43 11.56 -12.01
C ILE A 137 5.00 12.04 -13.35
N PRO A 138 5.83 11.24 -14.05
CA PRO A 138 6.38 11.63 -15.33
C PRO A 138 5.32 11.58 -16.43
N VAL A 139 5.29 12.63 -17.25
CA VAL A 139 4.48 12.76 -18.48
C VAL A 139 5.44 12.87 -19.66
N TRP A 140 5.42 11.91 -20.54
CA TRP A 140 6.35 11.77 -21.65
C TRP A 140 5.92 12.65 -22.83
N LEU A 141 6.79 13.57 -23.21
CA LEU A 141 6.60 14.44 -24.38
C LEU A 141 6.97 13.73 -25.69
N ASN A 142 7.93 12.79 -25.59
CA ASN A 142 8.35 11.86 -26.65
C ASN A 142 9.08 10.67 -26.04
N GLU A 143 9.77 9.85 -26.83
CA GLU A 143 10.45 8.63 -26.34
C GLU A 143 11.56 8.91 -25.31
N THR A 144 12.20 10.07 -25.35
CA THR A 144 13.37 10.42 -24.53
C THR A 144 13.16 11.59 -23.58
N ARG A 145 12.16 12.45 -23.84
CA ARG A 145 11.89 13.67 -23.06
C ARG A 145 10.59 13.54 -22.28
N TYR A 146 10.62 13.93 -21.02
CA TYR A 146 9.45 13.97 -20.15
C TYR A 146 9.42 15.26 -19.33
N SER A 147 8.23 15.63 -18.91
CA SER A 147 7.94 16.63 -17.89
C SER A 147 7.36 15.91 -16.66
N PHE A 148 6.92 16.66 -15.66
CA PHE A 148 6.23 16.11 -14.50
C PHE A 148 4.87 16.77 -14.35
N CYS A 149 3.91 15.99 -13.88
CA CYS A 149 2.75 16.51 -13.14
C CYS A 149 2.88 16.14 -11.66
N TYR A 150 2.09 16.78 -10.83
CA TYR A 150 2.23 16.74 -9.38
C TYR A 150 0.92 16.31 -8.77
N LEU A 151 0.96 15.18 -8.06
CA LEU A 151 -0.16 14.61 -7.34
C LEU A 151 -0.02 14.97 -5.87
N SER A 152 -0.93 15.81 -5.38
CA SER A 152 -1.10 16.13 -3.96
C SER A 152 -2.09 15.14 -3.36
N MET A 153 -1.75 14.50 -2.24
CA MET A 153 -2.64 13.58 -1.54
C MET A 153 -2.70 13.91 -0.06
N ILE A 154 -3.89 13.72 0.52
CA ILE A 154 -4.15 13.78 1.95
C ILE A 154 -4.66 12.41 2.38
N LEU A 155 -3.99 11.82 3.36
CA LEU A 155 -4.28 10.50 3.91
C LEU A 155 -4.74 10.63 5.34
N ASP A 156 -5.83 10.01 5.72
CA ASP A 156 -6.17 9.77 7.12
C ASP A 156 -5.21 8.72 7.70
N ALA A 157 -4.48 9.09 8.75
CA ALA A 157 -3.41 8.27 9.30
C ALA A 157 -3.91 7.08 10.13
N TYR A 158 -5.18 7.09 10.53
CA TYR A 158 -5.83 5.98 11.25
C TYR A 158 -6.38 4.94 10.28
N THR A 159 -7.16 5.40 9.30
CA THR A 159 -7.84 4.52 8.34
C THR A 159 -6.97 4.13 7.14
N GLU A 160 -5.86 4.84 6.90
CA GLU A 160 -5.07 4.79 5.66
C GLU A 160 -5.88 5.23 4.42
N GLU A 161 -7.02 5.91 4.58
CA GLU A 161 -7.87 6.38 3.48
C GLU A 161 -7.28 7.64 2.82
N ILE A 162 -7.25 7.68 1.50
CA ILE A 162 -7.00 8.92 0.76
C ILE A 162 -8.29 9.74 0.82
N VAL A 163 -8.30 10.76 1.68
CA VAL A 163 -9.47 11.61 1.92
C VAL A 163 -9.56 12.80 0.97
N GLY A 164 -8.44 13.17 0.34
CA GLY A 164 -8.39 14.22 -0.66
C GLY A 164 -7.21 14.06 -1.59
N TRP A 165 -7.39 14.40 -2.87
CA TRP A 165 -6.31 14.41 -3.85
C TRP A 165 -6.59 15.40 -4.99
N ALA A 166 -5.51 15.90 -5.59
CA ALA A 166 -5.57 16.72 -6.81
C ALA A 166 -4.28 16.58 -7.60
N ILE A 167 -4.39 16.76 -8.92
CA ILE A 167 -3.26 16.70 -9.85
C ILE A 167 -3.15 18.01 -10.60
N GLY A 168 -1.92 18.51 -10.75
CA GLY A 168 -1.63 19.68 -11.53
C GLY A 168 -0.36 19.57 -12.37
N PRO A 169 -0.24 20.39 -13.41
CA PRO A 169 0.96 20.43 -14.24
C PRO A 169 2.13 21.19 -13.57
N THR A 170 1.86 21.89 -12.48
CA THR A 170 2.81 22.71 -11.72
C THR A 170 2.77 22.42 -10.23
N LEU A 171 3.77 22.91 -9.49
CA LEU A 171 3.83 22.83 -8.01
C LEU A 171 3.09 23.99 -7.33
N ASP A 172 2.08 24.57 -7.96
CA ASP A 172 1.32 25.66 -7.39
C ASP A 172 0.47 25.20 -6.19
N THR A 173 0.29 26.10 -5.21
CA THR A 173 -0.49 25.84 -4.00
C THR A 173 -1.98 25.52 -4.28
N GLU A 174 -2.45 25.86 -5.46
CA GLU A 174 -3.84 25.59 -5.88
C GLU A 174 -4.20 24.10 -5.82
N TYR A 175 -3.28 23.19 -6.21
CA TYR A 175 -3.56 21.77 -6.23
C TYR A 175 -3.62 21.13 -4.83
N PRO A 176 -2.67 21.40 -3.92
CA PRO A 176 -2.85 21.05 -2.51
C PRO A 176 -4.10 21.64 -1.89
N LEU A 177 -4.51 22.87 -2.23
CA LEU A 177 -5.75 23.47 -1.75
C LEU A 177 -6.99 22.73 -2.28
N ARG A 178 -7.01 22.31 -3.54
CA ARG A 178 -8.11 21.49 -4.08
C ARG A 178 -8.19 20.13 -3.37
N ALA A 179 -7.05 19.48 -3.13
CA ALA A 179 -7.01 18.25 -2.35
C ALA A 179 -7.54 18.46 -0.93
N LEU A 180 -7.16 19.57 -0.29
CA LEU A 180 -7.65 19.93 1.03
C LEU A 180 -9.15 20.20 1.02
N GLN A 181 -9.67 20.94 0.04
CA GLN A 181 -11.11 21.22 -0.06
C GLN A 181 -11.91 19.91 -0.15
N THR A 182 -11.47 18.96 -1.00
CA THR A 182 -12.13 17.65 -1.10
C THR A 182 -12.13 16.89 0.23
N ALA A 183 -11.03 16.97 1.01
CA ALA A 183 -10.98 16.36 2.33
C ALA A 183 -11.90 17.07 3.34
N LEU A 184 -11.99 18.41 3.27
CA LEU A 184 -12.83 19.21 4.15
C LEU A 184 -14.33 19.00 3.89
N ASP A 185 -14.74 18.79 2.65
CA ASP A 185 -16.13 18.50 2.28
C ASP A 185 -16.67 17.25 3.01
N ARG A 186 -15.77 16.30 3.32
CA ARG A 186 -16.09 15.10 4.09
C ARG A 186 -16.46 15.38 5.54
N ILE A 187 -15.87 16.39 6.16
CA ILE A 187 -16.07 16.76 7.57
C ILE A 187 -16.92 18.03 7.75
N GLU A 188 -17.56 18.51 6.70
CA GLU A 188 -18.35 19.76 6.73
C GLU A 188 -19.44 19.76 7.82
N ASN A 189 -20.02 18.57 8.10
CA ASN A 189 -21.08 18.41 9.10
C ASN A 189 -20.57 18.09 10.51
N ILE A 190 -19.25 18.03 10.72
CA ILE A 190 -18.69 17.80 12.05
C ILE A 190 -18.58 19.13 12.80
N ASP A 191 -19.05 19.14 14.05
CA ASP A 191 -18.91 20.30 14.90
C ASP A 191 -17.43 20.66 15.13
N LYS A 192 -17.08 21.90 14.79
CA LYS A 192 -15.70 22.40 14.90
C LYS A 192 -15.17 22.44 16.32
N GLU A 193 -16.04 22.58 17.32
CA GLU A 193 -15.65 22.58 18.73
C GLU A 193 -15.22 21.19 19.21
N THR A 194 -15.74 20.13 18.59
CA THR A 194 -15.40 18.75 18.89
C THR A 194 -14.28 18.20 18.00
N LEU A 195 -13.95 18.89 16.93
CA LEU A 195 -12.92 18.44 15.96
C LEU A 195 -11.52 18.57 16.55
N THR A 196 -10.83 17.44 16.74
CA THR A 196 -9.44 17.39 17.27
C THR A 196 -8.41 17.14 16.20
N LEU A 197 -8.74 17.36 14.92
CA LEU A 197 -7.95 17.03 13.76
C LEU A 197 -6.61 17.80 13.72
N ILE A 198 -5.53 17.07 13.47
CA ILE A 198 -4.22 17.59 13.15
C ILE A 198 -3.95 17.34 11.66
N HIS A 199 -3.53 18.36 10.94
CA HIS A 199 -2.99 18.21 9.58
C HIS A 199 -1.47 18.28 9.62
N HIS A 200 -0.78 17.22 9.21
CA HIS A 200 0.67 17.14 9.21
C HIS A 200 1.22 17.03 7.78
N SER A 201 2.24 17.83 7.49
CA SER A 201 2.93 17.85 6.20
C SER A 201 4.44 18.02 6.38
N ASP A 202 5.18 17.92 5.27
CA ASP A 202 6.54 18.44 5.22
C ASP A 202 6.53 20.00 5.25
N ARG A 203 7.73 20.61 5.25
CA ARG A 203 7.88 22.07 5.18
C ARG A 203 7.81 22.62 3.76
N GLY A 204 7.04 22.00 2.86
CA GLY A 204 6.87 22.48 1.51
C GLY A 204 6.22 23.87 1.46
N VAL A 205 6.67 24.72 0.54
CA VAL A 205 6.11 26.08 0.31
C VAL A 205 4.59 26.06 0.19
N GLN A 206 4.06 25.04 -0.42
CA GLN A 206 2.62 24.88 -0.66
C GLN A 206 1.85 24.77 0.64
N TYR A 207 2.33 23.97 1.59
CA TYR A 207 1.71 23.75 2.90
C TYR A 207 1.96 24.90 3.89
N ALA A 208 3.07 25.63 3.74
CA ALA A 208 3.41 26.80 4.54
C ALA A 208 2.75 28.09 4.02
N SER A 209 2.08 28.06 2.86
CA SER A 209 1.42 29.24 2.27
C SER A 209 0.28 29.72 3.16
N ALA A 210 0.12 31.06 3.25
CA ALA A 210 -0.95 31.67 4.05
C ALA A 210 -2.34 31.11 3.68
N ARG A 211 -2.63 31.00 2.39
CA ARG A 211 -3.94 30.48 1.89
C ARG A 211 -4.22 29.05 2.39
N TYR A 212 -3.21 28.19 2.44
CA TYR A 212 -3.38 26.81 2.91
C TYR A 212 -3.60 26.75 4.41
N VAL A 213 -2.81 27.50 5.15
CA VAL A 213 -2.89 27.58 6.62
C VAL A 213 -4.22 28.24 7.07
N GLU A 214 -4.61 29.34 6.45
CA GLU A 214 -5.89 30.02 6.74
C GLU A 214 -7.08 29.09 6.51
N LEU A 215 -7.04 28.28 5.45
CA LEU A 215 -8.10 27.30 5.18
C LEU A 215 -8.17 26.25 6.31
N LEU A 216 -7.06 25.70 6.76
CA LEU A 216 -7.03 24.77 7.90
C LEU A 216 -7.55 25.42 9.18
N GLN A 217 -7.09 26.64 9.50
CA GLN A 217 -7.50 27.38 10.69
C GLN A 217 -9.00 27.72 10.67
N LYS A 218 -9.56 28.05 9.50
CA LYS A 218 -11.00 28.29 9.32
C LYS A 218 -11.85 27.10 9.78
N TYR A 219 -11.33 25.87 9.65
CA TYR A 219 -12.00 24.65 10.10
C TYR A 219 -11.55 24.19 11.49
N GLY A 220 -10.74 24.96 12.21
CA GLY A 220 -10.26 24.59 13.55
C GLY A 220 -9.17 23.49 13.52
N ILE A 221 -8.62 23.18 12.36
CA ILE A 221 -7.62 22.13 12.17
C ILE A 221 -6.24 22.62 12.61
N ARG A 222 -5.57 21.87 13.48
CA ARG A 222 -4.23 22.19 13.95
C ARG A 222 -3.17 21.88 12.91
N VAL A 223 -2.30 22.85 12.63
CA VAL A 223 -1.22 22.70 11.66
C VAL A 223 0.00 22.09 12.31
N SER A 224 0.58 21.09 11.70
CA SER A 224 1.79 20.40 12.14
C SER A 224 2.74 20.19 10.95
N MET A 225 4.03 20.38 11.16
CA MET A 225 5.06 20.18 10.13
C MET A 225 6.23 19.37 10.65
N THR A 226 6.93 18.69 9.74
CA THR A 226 8.22 18.03 10.07
C THR A 226 9.23 19.04 10.58
N GLU A 227 10.16 18.66 11.49
CA GLU A 227 11.10 19.63 12.07
C GLU A 227 12.25 19.99 11.14
N ASP A 228 12.91 19.00 10.55
CA ASP A 228 14.11 19.20 9.72
C ASP A 228 13.93 18.77 8.26
N GLY A 229 12.68 18.61 7.79
CA GLY A 229 12.41 18.04 6.48
C GLY A 229 12.83 16.56 6.40
N ASN A 230 12.98 15.90 7.56
CA ASN A 230 13.37 14.50 7.64
C ASN A 230 12.21 13.61 7.16
N PRO A 231 12.40 12.83 6.10
CA PRO A 231 11.36 11.93 5.58
C PRO A 231 10.79 10.98 6.62
N LYS A 232 11.58 10.62 7.64
CA LYS A 232 11.12 9.73 8.71
C LYS A 232 10.02 10.32 9.59
N GLU A 233 9.77 11.62 9.50
CA GLU A 233 8.73 12.30 10.28
C GLU A 233 7.34 12.27 9.60
N ASN A 234 7.27 11.95 8.28
CA ASN A 234 6.02 11.76 7.55
C ASN A 234 5.97 10.42 6.78
N PRO A 235 6.19 9.27 7.46
CA PRO A 235 6.39 7.98 6.79
C PRO A 235 5.13 7.43 6.12
N GLN A 236 3.93 7.83 6.58
CA GLN A 236 2.67 7.38 5.99
C GLN A 236 2.42 8.07 4.65
N ALA A 237 2.64 9.38 4.56
CA ALA A 237 2.53 10.11 3.30
C ALA A 237 3.57 9.63 2.27
N GLU A 238 4.81 9.35 2.70
CA GLU A 238 5.80 8.72 1.80
C GLU A 238 5.36 7.34 1.32
N ARG A 239 4.74 6.55 2.19
CA ARG A 239 4.27 5.20 1.85
C ARG A 239 3.16 5.26 0.80
N ILE A 240 2.16 6.15 0.94
CA ILE A 240 1.11 6.28 -0.06
C ILE A 240 1.66 6.75 -1.41
N ASN A 241 2.59 7.69 -1.41
CA ASN A 241 3.27 8.13 -2.63
C ASN A 241 4.00 6.98 -3.33
N ASN A 242 4.67 6.11 -2.55
CA ASN A 242 5.33 4.93 -3.08
C ASN A 242 4.33 3.89 -3.58
N THR A 243 3.22 3.67 -2.89
CA THR A 243 2.14 2.77 -3.32
C THR A 243 1.53 3.26 -4.63
N MET A 244 1.17 4.53 -4.71
CA MET A 244 0.62 5.12 -5.93
C MET A 244 1.55 4.91 -7.13
N LYS A 245 2.83 5.32 -7.04
CA LYS A 245 3.77 5.26 -8.17
C LYS A 245 4.27 3.86 -8.52
N ASN A 246 4.59 3.05 -7.51
CA ASN A 246 5.33 1.82 -7.70
C ASN A 246 4.48 0.54 -7.56
N GLU A 247 3.21 0.70 -7.21
CA GLU A 247 2.25 -0.40 -7.11
C GLU A 247 1.08 -0.15 -8.07
N LEU A 248 0.28 0.91 -7.86
CA LEU A 248 -0.95 1.18 -8.59
C LEU A 248 -0.70 1.65 -10.04
N LEU A 249 0.18 2.62 -10.24
CA LEU A 249 0.54 3.16 -11.56
C LEU A 249 1.78 2.48 -12.16
N LYS A 250 2.17 1.33 -11.63
CA LYS A 250 3.38 0.63 -12.04
C LYS A 250 3.35 0.20 -13.51
N GLY A 251 4.37 0.61 -14.25
CA GLY A 251 4.52 0.25 -15.66
C GLY A 251 3.70 1.11 -16.62
N MET A 252 2.85 2.00 -16.13
CA MET A 252 2.13 2.95 -16.96
C MET A 252 3.07 4.03 -17.49
N ARG A 253 2.84 4.46 -18.71
CA ARG A 253 3.58 5.54 -19.38
C ARG A 253 2.57 6.54 -19.91
N PHE A 254 2.54 7.70 -19.28
CA PHE A 254 1.59 8.78 -19.61
C PHE A 254 2.18 9.76 -20.61
N THR A 255 1.37 10.25 -21.53
CA THR A 255 1.75 11.25 -22.54
C THR A 255 1.03 12.58 -22.32
N SER A 256 0.01 12.61 -21.46
CA SER A 256 -0.74 13.82 -21.10
C SER A 256 -1.15 13.83 -19.63
N LEU A 257 -1.49 15.03 -19.13
CA LEU A 257 -2.08 15.20 -17.79
C LEU A 257 -3.45 14.51 -17.68
N ALA A 258 -4.23 14.51 -18.76
CA ALA A 258 -5.54 13.85 -18.79
C ALA A 258 -5.41 12.34 -18.54
N GLU A 259 -4.47 11.67 -19.21
CA GLU A 259 -4.20 10.24 -18.99
C GLU A 259 -3.79 9.94 -17.54
N VAL A 260 -3.03 10.84 -16.89
CA VAL A 260 -2.67 10.68 -15.48
C VAL A 260 -3.91 10.77 -14.60
N ILE A 261 -4.79 11.74 -14.84
CA ILE A 261 -6.05 11.92 -14.07
C ILE A 261 -6.94 10.68 -14.24
N GLU A 262 -7.13 10.21 -15.46
CA GLU A 262 -7.91 9.02 -15.79
C GLU A 262 -7.36 7.74 -15.12
N ALA A 263 -6.05 7.65 -14.93
CA ALA A 263 -5.43 6.51 -14.26
C ALA A 263 -5.46 6.63 -12.72
N VAL A 264 -5.31 7.84 -12.17
CA VAL A 264 -5.26 8.06 -10.72
C VAL A 264 -6.63 7.93 -10.07
N ALA A 265 -7.69 8.43 -10.71
CA ALA A 265 -9.04 8.35 -10.13
C ALA A 265 -9.47 6.91 -9.79
N PRO A 266 -9.44 5.93 -10.70
CA PRO A 266 -9.77 4.54 -10.37
C PRO A 266 -8.74 3.89 -9.43
N ALA A 267 -7.47 4.34 -9.46
CA ALA A 267 -6.44 3.85 -8.56
C ALA A 267 -6.72 4.27 -7.11
N VAL A 268 -7.19 5.50 -6.86
CA VAL A 268 -7.63 5.97 -5.54
C VAL A 268 -8.87 5.20 -5.08
N THR A 269 -9.84 4.99 -5.95
CA THR A 269 -11.04 4.18 -5.62
C THR A 269 -10.64 2.76 -5.22
N PHE A 270 -9.81 2.09 -6.03
CA PHE A 270 -9.31 0.76 -5.69
C PHE A 270 -8.53 0.73 -4.38
N TYR A 271 -7.68 1.74 -4.13
CA TYR A 271 -6.91 1.87 -2.90
C TYR A 271 -7.83 1.96 -1.67
N ASN A 272 -8.86 2.80 -1.73
CA ASN A 272 -9.76 3.03 -0.60
C ASN A 272 -10.77 1.90 -0.39
N GLU A 273 -11.27 1.27 -1.45
CA GLU A 273 -12.42 0.37 -1.37
C GLU A 273 -12.09 -1.13 -1.54
N GLU A 274 -10.99 -1.46 -2.23
CA GLU A 274 -10.66 -2.86 -2.52
C GLU A 274 -9.32 -3.32 -1.94
N ARG A 275 -8.33 -2.42 -1.82
CA ARG A 275 -6.97 -2.78 -1.40
C ARG A 275 -6.89 -3.00 0.10
N LEU A 276 -6.43 -4.21 0.51
CA LEU A 276 -6.25 -4.54 1.92
C LEU A 276 -4.93 -3.97 2.47
N HIS A 277 -4.95 -3.51 3.73
CA HIS A 277 -3.82 -2.88 4.38
C HIS A 277 -3.38 -3.63 5.65
N MET A 278 -2.09 -3.93 5.73
CA MET A 278 -1.50 -4.64 6.88
C MET A 278 -1.47 -3.77 8.15
N SER A 279 -1.57 -2.47 8.02
CA SER A 279 -1.56 -1.49 9.12
C SER A 279 -2.91 -1.35 9.84
N ILE A 280 -3.97 -1.82 9.23
CA ILE A 280 -5.36 -1.74 9.70
C ILE A 280 -6.05 -3.11 9.66
N ASP A 281 -5.41 -4.13 10.19
CA ASP A 281 -5.88 -5.52 10.31
C ASP A 281 -6.37 -6.16 9.00
N MET A 282 -5.74 -5.86 7.88
CA MET A 282 -6.12 -6.35 6.55
C MET A 282 -7.52 -5.90 6.10
N MET A 283 -8.03 -4.82 6.64
CA MET A 283 -9.22 -4.14 6.13
C MET A 283 -8.88 -3.24 4.94
N THR A 284 -9.89 -2.82 4.20
CA THR A 284 -9.80 -1.66 3.31
C THR A 284 -9.88 -0.37 4.13
N PRO A 285 -9.35 0.76 3.64
CA PRO A 285 -9.52 2.06 4.27
C PRO A 285 -10.98 2.40 4.57
N LYS A 286 -11.88 2.13 3.64
CA LYS A 286 -13.33 2.35 3.79
C LYS A 286 -13.96 1.50 4.90
N GLU A 287 -13.49 0.28 5.11
CA GLU A 287 -13.93 -0.54 6.25
C GLU A 287 -13.39 0.01 7.56
N ALA A 288 -12.12 0.43 7.59
CA ALA A 288 -11.49 1.00 8.77
C ALA A 288 -12.12 2.34 9.20
N SER A 289 -12.77 3.08 8.29
CA SER A 289 -13.46 4.34 8.62
C SER A 289 -14.64 4.17 9.57
N ASN A 290 -15.15 2.94 9.74
CA ASN A 290 -16.19 2.61 10.70
C ASN A 290 -15.65 2.08 12.03
N CYS A 291 -14.34 2.07 12.23
CA CYS A 291 -13.68 1.55 13.42
C CYS A 291 -13.21 2.68 14.34
N THR A 292 -13.06 2.35 15.62
CA THR A 292 -12.40 3.20 16.62
C THR A 292 -11.54 2.33 17.55
N GLY A 293 -10.57 2.96 18.23
CA GLY A 293 -9.65 2.25 19.11
C GLY A 293 -8.39 1.77 18.40
N GLU A 294 -7.70 0.82 18.98
CA GLU A 294 -6.44 0.31 18.42
C GLU A 294 -6.70 -0.75 17.33
N LEU A 295 -6.23 -0.50 16.12
CA LEU A 295 -6.27 -1.48 15.02
C LEU A 295 -5.02 -2.36 15.04
N LYS A 296 -5.21 -3.65 14.82
CA LYS A 296 -4.12 -4.62 14.79
C LYS A 296 -3.26 -4.44 13.54
N LYS A 297 -1.95 -4.30 13.76
CA LYS A 297 -0.95 -4.25 12.68
C LYS A 297 -0.32 -5.63 12.46
N HIS A 298 -0.21 -6.04 11.20
CA HIS A 298 0.48 -7.29 10.82
C HIS A 298 1.99 -7.11 10.65
N TRP A 299 2.55 -6.10 11.30
CA TRP A 299 3.98 -5.80 11.37
C TRP A 299 4.32 -5.04 12.65
N LYS A 300 5.59 -5.06 13.07
CA LYS A 300 6.02 -4.35 14.29
C LYS A 300 6.29 -2.88 14.00
N SER A 301 5.55 -1.97 14.63
CA SER A 301 5.79 -0.53 14.61
C SER A 301 6.68 -0.15 15.80
N TYR A 302 7.99 -0.05 15.57
CA TYR A 302 8.93 0.35 16.62
C TYR A 302 8.63 1.76 17.17
N ARG A 303 8.15 2.68 16.32
CA ARG A 303 7.71 4.01 16.75
C ARG A 303 6.58 3.93 17.76
N GLU A 304 5.52 3.18 17.48
CA GLU A 304 4.39 3.05 18.38
C GLU A 304 4.74 2.30 19.67
N MET A 305 5.58 1.27 19.57
CA MET A 305 6.09 0.58 20.74
C MET A 305 6.86 1.54 21.66
N HIS A 306 7.69 2.40 21.10
CA HIS A 306 8.42 3.41 21.86
C HIS A 306 7.49 4.43 22.51
N ILE A 307 6.51 4.96 21.78
CA ILE A 307 5.52 5.92 22.30
C ILE A 307 4.71 5.27 23.44
N LYS A 308 4.20 4.06 23.25
CA LYS A 308 3.43 3.32 24.27
C LYS A 308 4.27 3.00 25.51
N ALA A 309 5.54 2.64 25.35
CA ALA A 309 6.45 2.39 26.46
C ALA A 309 6.71 3.67 27.28
N LYS A 310 6.88 4.80 26.60
CA LYS A 310 7.05 6.11 27.25
C LYS A 310 5.80 6.53 28.02
N GLN A 311 4.62 6.36 27.44
CA GLN A 311 3.34 6.67 28.09
C GLN A 311 3.03 5.80 29.30
N LYS A 312 3.49 4.54 29.31
CA LYS A 312 3.36 3.62 30.44
C LYS A 312 4.40 3.81 31.55
N GLY A 313 5.28 4.81 31.44
CA GLY A 313 6.37 5.04 32.40
C GLY A 313 7.45 3.96 32.40
N THR A 314 7.41 2.99 31.48
CA THR A 314 8.38 1.92 31.38
C THR A 314 9.53 2.34 30.47
N TYR A 315 10.50 3.03 31.03
CA TYR A 315 11.74 3.39 30.32
C TYR A 315 12.57 2.11 30.12
N MET A 316 12.52 1.51 28.95
CA MET A 316 13.44 0.44 28.57
C MET A 316 14.80 1.07 28.20
N GLY A 317 15.67 1.23 29.20
CA GLY A 317 17.06 1.69 29.07
C GLY A 317 18.00 0.70 28.37
N GLY A 318 17.51 -0.14 27.44
CA GLY A 318 18.31 -1.19 26.80
C GLY A 318 18.32 -1.20 25.27
N ILE A 319 17.57 -0.32 24.61
CA ILE A 319 17.44 -0.40 23.13
C ILE A 319 18.52 0.42 22.38
N ARG A 320 19.33 1.23 23.06
CA ARG A 320 20.40 2.01 22.38
C ARG A 320 21.54 1.17 21.84
N GLU A 321 21.82 -0.02 22.37
CA GLU A 321 22.97 -0.83 21.94
C GLU A 321 22.68 -1.69 20.68
N ASN A 322 21.43 -2.05 20.41
CA ASN A 322 21.13 -2.91 19.26
C ASN A 322 20.85 -2.18 17.92
N ILE A 323 20.70 -0.85 17.94
CA ILE A 323 20.53 -0.07 16.69
C ILE A 323 21.88 0.32 16.08
N ALA A 324 22.93 0.41 16.88
CA ALA A 324 24.29 0.71 16.41
C ALA A 324 24.94 -0.48 15.68
N PHE A 325 24.53 -1.73 15.95
CA PHE A 325 25.15 -2.92 15.40
C PHE A 325 24.69 -3.30 13.97
N HIS A 326 23.62 -2.69 13.45
CA HIS A 326 23.14 -2.97 12.09
C HIS A 326 23.40 -1.84 11.08
N LEU A 327 24.18 -0.82 11.46
CA LEU A 327 24.57 0.27 10.55
C LEU A 327 26.03 0.25 10.10
N HIS A 328 26.81 -0.76 10.54
CA HIS A 328 28.21 -0.91 10.15
C HIS A 328 28.50 -2.38 9.79
N ASN A 329 27.98 -2.81 8.63
CA ASN A 329 28.64 -3.84 7.82
C ASN A 329 28.28 -3.64 6.34
N PRO A 330 29.29 -3.75 5.45
CA PRO A 330 29.29 -3.27 4.06
C PRO A 330 28.39 -4.06 3.13
#